data_b2cfe48a6e62295993d269af16779e2e
#
_entry.id   b2cfe48a6e62295993d269af16779e2e
#
_cell.length_a   1.000
_cell.length_b   1.000
_cell.length_c   1.000
_cell.angle_alpha   90.00
_cell.angle_beta   90.00
_cell.angle_gamma   90.00
#
_symmetry.space_group_name_H-M   'P 1'
#
loop_
_entity.id
_entity.type
_entity.pdbx_description
1 polymer ?
#
loop_
_entity_poly.entity_id
_entity_poly.type
_entity_poly.pdbx_seq_one_letter_code
_entity_poly.pdbx_strand_id
1 'polypeptide(L)'
;MLFRSSGVRLEVNVHIVTGAVSAAQNIIKCVRRCGLEVRDLILQPLASATAVLSEDEKELGVCLVDIGGGTSDIAIFTQGAIRHTGVIPIAGDQITNDIAMALRTPTKDAEDIKQRFGCALRQLADPQQMVEVPGIGERVARQLSRQMLAEVIEPRIEELYSLVQSELRRSGYEDLLSSGIVITGGSSSMQGMVELGEEIFHMPVRIGQPQYQGGLSEVVRNPRHATAVGLLLLGLQERRHHAQTQAQISSFSGLLERMKNWFKGNF
;
A
#
# COMPACT_ATOMS: atom_id res chain seq x y z
N MET A 1 -2.62 33.94 -9.10
CA MET A 1 -1.55 34.58 -9.92
C MET A 1 -1.00 33.51 -10.85
N LEU A 2 -1.29 33.58 -12.16
CA LEU A 2 -0.77 32.62 -13.13
C LEU A 2 0.64 33.09 -13.51
N PHE A 3 1.67 32.39 -13.02
CA PHE A 3 3.03 32.62 -13.50
C PHE A 3 3.13 32.05 -14.92
N ARG A 4 3.15 32.93 -15.92
CA ARG A 4 3.54 32.57 -17.29
C ARG A 4 5.07 32.70 -17.37
N SER A 5 5.76 31.60 -17.05
CA SER A 5 7.18 31.47 -17.38
C SER A 5 7.29 30.87 -18.77
N SER A 6 7.97 31.55 -19.68
CA SER A 6 8.38 31.00 -20.98
C SER A 6 9.71 30.30 -20.76
N GLY A 7 9.75 28.98 -20.99
CA GLY A 7 10.98 28.20 -20.96
C GLY A 7 11.42 27.85 -22.38
N VAL A 8 12.73 27.75 -22.59
CA VAL A 8 13.31 27.30 -23.88
C VAL A 8 13.39 25.78 -23.97
N ARG A 9 13.34 25.08 -22.80
CA ARG A 9 13.42 23.63 -22.68
C ARG A 9 12.51 23.12 -21.58
N LEU A 10 11.74 22.06 -21.87
CA LEU A 10 10.94 21.31 -20.90
C LEU A 10 11.50 19.90 -20.82
N GLU A 11 11.87 19.46 -19.61
CA GLU A 11 12.26 18.08 -19.33
C GLU A 11 11.18 17.41 -18.47
N VAL A 12 10.79 16.19 -18.85
CA VAL A 12 9.80 15.40 -18.13
C VAL A 12 10.38 14.03 -17.87
N ASN A 13 10.39 13.60 -16.61
CA ASN A 13 10.73 12.24 -16.21
C ASN A 13 9.44 11.42 -16.08
N VAL A 14 9.36 10.30 -16.77
CA VAL A 14 8.19 9.42 -16.78
C VAL A 14 8.56 8.06 -16.21
N HIS A 15 7.86 7.64 -15.16
CA HIS A 15 7.95 6.27 -14.63
C HIS A 15 6.95 5.38 -15.37
N ILE A 16 7.45 4.35 -16.06
CA ILE A 16 6.61 3.42 -16.85
C ILE A 16 6.53 2.10 -16.11
N VAL A 17 5.31 1.66 -15.80
CA VAL A 17 5.04 0.35 -15.22
C VAL A 17 4.40 -0.54 -16.29
N THR A 18 4.96 -1.72 -16.48
CA THR A 18 4.45 -2.70 -17.44
C THR A 18 3.91 -3.93 -16.72
N GLY A 19 2.91 -4.57 -17.29
CA GLY A 19 2.31 -5.78 -16.76
C GLY A 19 1.80 -6.71 -17.84
N ALA A 20 1.50 -7.96 -17.48
CA ALA A 20 0.94 -8.92 -18.40
C ALA A 20 -0.49 -8.53 -18.80
N VAL A 21 -0.74 -8.36 -20.09
CA VAL A 21 -2.07 -8.01 -20.63
C VAL A 21 -3.13 -9.02 -20.21
N SER A 22 -2.79 -10.32 -20.15
CA SER A 22 -3.69 -11.38 -19.71
C SER A 22 -4.14 -11.23 -18.26
N ALA A 23 -3.25 -10.79 -17.36
CA ALA A 23 -3.57 -10.54 -15.96
C ALA A 23 -4.55 -9.35 -15.84
N ALA A 24 -4.26 -8.24 -16.52
CA ALA A 24 -5.16 -7.08 -16.56
C ALA A 24 -6.54 -7.44 -17.12
N GLN A 25 -6.59 -8.19 -18.24
CA GLN A 25 -7.85 -8.65 -18.83
C GLN A 25 -8.64 -9.57 -17.89
N ASN A 26 -7.98 -10.43 -17.12
CA ASN A 26 -8.65 -11.30 -16.16
C ASN A 26 -9.32 -10.51 -15.04
N ILE A 27 -8.66 -9.49 -14.50
CA ILE A 27 -9.25 -8.58 -13.51
C ILE A 27 -10.50 -7.90 -14.10
N ILE A 28 -10.38 -7.32 -15.30
CA ILE A 28 -11.51 -6.67 -15.98
C ILE A 28 -12.68 -7.64 -16.18
N LYS A 29 -12.40 -8.88 -16.63
CA LYS A 29 -13.43 -9.90 -16.81
C LYS A 29 -14.13 -10.27 -15.52
N CYS A 30 -13.38 -10.42 -14.40
CA CYS A 30 -13.96 -10.73 -13.10
C CYS A 30 -14.92 -9.62 -12.63
N VAL A 31 -14.52 -8.37 -12.73
CA VAL A 31 -15.37 -7.21 -12.36
C VAL A 31 -16.61 -7.14 -13.23
N ARG A 32 -16.47 -7.29 -14.55
CA ARG A 32 -17.62 -7.30 -15.50
C ARG A 32 -18.60 -8.42 -15.25
N ARG A 33 -18.13 -9.61 -14.83
CA ARG A 33 -19.01 -10.73 -14.43
C ARG A 33 -19.87 -10.42 -13.21
N CYS A 34 -19.47 -9.48 -12.37
CA CYS A 34 -20.27 -8.97 -11.26
C CYS A 34 -21.27 -7.88 -11.69
N GLY A 35 -21.41 -7.60 -12.99
CA GLY A 35 -22.32 -6.57 -13.51
C GLY A 35 -21.78 -5.14 -13.34
N LEU A 36 -20.48 -4.97 -13.08
CA LEU A 36 -19.83 -3.68 -12.90
C LEU A 36 -19.01 -3.29 -14.14
N GLU A 37 -18.89 -2.00 -14.40
CA GLU A 37 -17.99 -1.47 -15.42
C GLU A 37 -16.64 -1.12 -14.83
N VAL A 38 -15.56 -1.47 -15.55
CA VAL A 38 -14.20 -1.06 -15.21
C VAL A 38 -13.89 0.22 -15.95
N ARG A 39 -13.66 1.28 -15.20
CA ARG A 39 -13.29 2.59 -15.74
C ARG A 39 -11.79 2.66 -16.01
N ASP A 40 -10.99 2.25 -15.05
CA ASP A 40 -9.53 2.28 -15.12
C ASP A 40 -8.89 1.19 -14.28
N LEU A 41 -7.59 0.93 -14.51
CA LEU A 41 -6.73 0.05 -13.73
C LEU A 41 -5.66 0.90 -13.06
N ILE A 42 -5.58 0.81 -11.74
CA ILE A 42 -4.63 1.57 -10.94
C ILE A 42 -3.65 0.60 -10.28
N LEU A 43 -2.37 0.94 -10.32
CA LEU A 43 -1.34 0.17 -9.65
C LEU A 43 -1.58 0.16 -8.12
N GLN A 44 -1.56 -1.02 -7.51
CA GLN A 44 -1.85 -1.20 -6.09
C GLN A 44 -1.06 -0.25 -5.17
N PRO A 45 0.29 -0.16 -5.24
CA PRO A 45 1.04 0.72 -4.35
C PRO A 45 0.75 2.21 -4.55
N LEU A 46 0.29 2.64 -5.74
CA LEU A 46 -0.19 4.02 -5.93
C LEU A 46 -1.48 4.29 -5.17
N ALA A 47 -2.41 3.33 -5.21
CA ALA A 47 -3.65 3.43 -4.45
C ALA A 47 -3.35 3.47 -2.95
N SER A 48 -2.55 2.53 -2.43
CA SER A 48 -2.17 2.48 -1.02
C SER A 48 -1.45 3.76 -0.58
N ALA A 49 -0.52 4.29 -1.40
CA ALA A 49 0.17 5.55 -1.14
C ALA A 49 -0.78 6.73 -0.99
N THR A 50 -1.82 6.80 -1.83
CA THR A 50 -2.83 7.87 -1.76
C THR A 50 -3.61 7.83 -0.45
N ALA A 51 -3.77 6.66 0.15
CA ALA A 51 -4.50 6.50 1.41
C ALA A 51 -3.64 6.77 2.64
N VAL A 52 -2.32 6.45 2.61
CA VAL A 52 -1.50 6.35 3.83
C VAL A 52 -0.33 7.31 3.91
N LEU A 53 0.08 7.93 2.80
CA LEU A 53 1.18 8.89 2.75
C LEU A 53 0.66 10.33 2.73
N SER A 54 1.34 11.20 3.45
CA SER A 54 1.15 12.66 3.32
C SER A 54 1.90 13.20 2.10
N GLU A 55 1.51 14.38 1.62
CA GLU A 55 2.22 15.05 0.52
C GLU A 55 3.66 15.45 0.94
N ASP A 56 3.86 15.83 2.21
CA ASP A 56 5.18 16.15 2.73
C ASP A 56 6.12 14.94 2.72
N GLU A 57 5.64 13.75 3.08
CA GLU A 57 6.44 12.51 2.99
C GLU A 57 6.83 12.19 1.55
N LYS A 58 5.90 12.34 0.60
CA LYS A 58 6.19 12.14 -0.83
C LYS A 58 7.21 13.15 -1.36
N GLU A 59 7.15 14.38 -0.88
CA GLU A 59 8.10 15.43 -1.27
C GLU A 59 9.50 15.18 -0.71
N LEU A 60 9.60 14.88 0.60
CA LEU A 60 10.86 14.68 1.32
C LEU A 60 11.57 13.36 1.00
N GLY A 61 10.85 12.39 0.46
CA GLY A 61 11.34 11.06 0.15
C GLY A 61 10.89 9.99 1.14
N VAL A 62 10.12 9.02 0.66
CA VAL A 62 9.55 7.93 1.44
C VAL A 62 9.49 6.64 0.63
N CYS A 63 9.71 5.50 1.28
CA CYS A 63 9.41 4.19 0.74
C CYS A 63 8.13 3.65 1.37
N LEU A 64 7.15 3.31 0.56
CA LEU A 64 5.97 2.55 0.96
C LEU A 64 6.21 1.06 0.72
N VAL A 65 5.91 0.22 1.72
CA VAL A 65 5.91 -1.24 1.62
C VAL A 65 4.52 -1.75 2.02
N ASP A 66 3.75 -2.21 1.04
CA ASP A 66 2.41 -2.77 1.24
C ASP A 66 2.51 -4.29 1.36
N ILE A 67 2.43 -4.81 2.60
CA ILE A 67 2.62 -6.23 2.92
C ILE A 67 1.26 -6.92 2.92
N GLY A 68 0.92 -7.53 1.80
CA GLY A 68 -0.33 -8.24 1.58
C GLY A 68 -0.34 -9.68 2.11
N GLY A 69 -1.13 -10.55 1.48
CA GLY A 69 -1.13 -11.99 1.72
C GLY A 69 -0.02 -12.70 0.95
N GLY A 70 0.01 -12.57 -0.38
CA GLY A 70 0.94 -13.28 -1.26
C GLY A 70 2.16 -12.47 -1.70
N THR A 71 2.06 -11.15 -1.74
CA THR A 71 3.13 -10.23 -2.20
C THR A 71 3.29 -9.05 -1.28
N SER A 72 4.49 -8.49 -1.30
CA SER A 72 4.79 -7.19 -0.72
C SER A 72 5.19 -6.23 -1.83
N ASP A 73 4.43 -5.16 -1.99
CA ASP A 73 4.61 -4.16 -3.04
C ASP A 73 5.38 -2.96 -2.50
N ILE A 74 6.39 -2.52 -3.26
CA ILE A 74 7.26 -1.40 -2.90
C ILE A 74 6.97 -0.23 -3.84
N ALA A 75 6.88 0.97 -3.30
CA ALA A 75 6.86 2.21 -4.07
C ALA A 75 7.70 3.29 -3.40
N ILE A 76 8.59 3.91 -4.15
CA ILE A 76 9.46 4.98 -3.69
C ILE A 76 8.98 6.30 -4.28
N PHE A 77 8.81 7.29 -3.41
CA PHE A 77 8.43 8.65 -3.78
C PHE A 77 9.52 9.64 -3.39
N THR A 78 9.84 10.57 -4.26
CA THR A 78 10.67 11.76 -3.98
C THR A 78 10.17 12.93 -4.80
N GLN A 79 10.22 14.14 -4.25
CA GLN A 79 9.75 15.35 -4.93
C GLN A 79 8.30 15.22 -5.44
N GLY A 80 7.43 14.64 -4.62
CA GLY A 80 6.01 14.45 -4.91
C GLY A 80 5.69 13.40 -5.99
N ALA A 81 6.70 12.74 -6.58
CA ALA A 81 6.52 11.80 -7.69
C ALA A 81 7.03 10.40 -7.36
N ILE A 82 6.37 9.38 -7.93
CA ILE A 82 6.86 8.00 -7.87
C ILE A 82 8.13 7.86 -8.70
N ARG A 83 9.15 7.23 -8.13
CA ARG A 83 10.46 7.03 -8.76
C ARG A 83 10.78 5.57 -9.05
N HIS A 84 10.30 4.68 -8.20
CA HIS A 84 10.57 3.25 -8.34
C HIS A 84 9.39 2.44 -7.81
N THR A 85 9.18 1.27 -8.40
CA THR A 85 8.23 0.26 -7.92
C THR A 85 8.87 -1.11 -8.00
N GLY A 86 8.58 -1.95 -7.01
CA GLY A 86 9.06 -3.32 -6.95
C GLY A 86 8.01 -4.23 -6.32
N VAL A 87 8.13 -5.53 -6.55
CA VAL A 87 7.28 -6.56 -5.96
C VAL A 87 8.15 -7.66 -5.41
N ILE A 88 7.93 -8.03 -4.15
CA ILE A 88 8.59 -9.14 -3.47
C ILE A 88 7.55 -10.24 -3.27
N PRO A 89 7.83 -11.49 -3.70
CA PRO A 89 6.88 -12.61 -3.58
C PRO A 89 6.92 -13.26 -2.18
N ILE A 90 7.06 -12.45 -1.14
CA ILE A 90 7.00 -12.85 0.28
C ILE A 90 6.05 -11.90 1.00
N ALA A 91 5.07 -12.48 1.71
CA ALA A 91 4.11 -11.73 2.51
C ALA A 91 3.45 -12.63 3.58
N GLY A 92 2.21 -12.32 3.98
CA GLY A 92 1.51 -12.99 5.08
C GLY A 92 1.32 -14.49 4.92
N ASP A 93 1.13 -14.99 3.70
CA ASP A 93 0.86 -16.41 3.44
C ASP A 93 2.11 -17.27 3.70
N GLN A 94 3.30 -16.76 3.41
CA GLN A 94 4.55 -17.46 3.72
C GLN A 94 4.75 -17.59 5.22
N ILE A 95 4.42 -16.55 5.99
CA ILE A 95 4.46 -16.60 7.46
C ILE A 95 3.47 -17.67 7.97
N THR A 96 2.26 -17.70 7.43
CA THR A 96 1.25 -18.71 7.78
C THR A 96 1.74 -20.13 7.48
N ASN A 97 2.37 -20.33 6.33
CA ASN A 97 2.94 -21.60 5.94
C ASN A 97 4.08 -22.05 6.87
N ASP A 98 4.97 -21.13 7.25
CA ASP A 98 6.06 -21.42 8.19
C ASP A 98 5.51 -21.85 9.56
N ILE A 99 4.49 -21.15 10.06
CA ILE A 99 3.78 -21.51 11.30
C ILE A 99 3.14 -22.92 11.15
N ALA A 100 2.41 -23.15 10.06
CA ALA A 100 1.74 -24.43 9.82
C ALA A 100 2.74 -25.59 9.78
N MET A 101 3.87 -25.42 9.12
CA MET A 101 4.94 -26.42 9.02
C MET A 101 5.68 -26.63 10.34
N ALA A 102 6.15 -25.57 10.97
CA ALA A 102 6.90 -25.63 12.22
C ALA A 102 6.07 -26.20 13.37
N LEU A 103 4.80 -25.77 13.45
CA LEU A 103 3.90 -26.20 14.50
C LEU A 103 3.06 -27.43 14.12
N ARG A 104 3.15 -27.93 12.89
CA ARG A 104 2.37 -29.08 12.40
C ARG A 104 0.89 -28.93 12.73
N THR A 105 0.32 -27.77 12.36
CA THR A 105 -1.08 -27.40 12.54
C THR A 105 -1.73 -27.12 11.18
N PRO A 106 -3.07 -27.24 11.04
CA PRO A 106 -3.74 -26.88 9.81
C PRO A 106 -3.48 -25.42 9.43
N THR A 107 -3.36 -25.11 8.13
CA THR A 107 -3.07 -23.75 7.63
C THR A 107 -4.08 -22.71 8.12
N LYS A 108 -5.35 -23.10 8.24
CA LYS A 108 -6.39 -22.21 8.77
C LYS A 108 -6.11 -21.82 10.22
N ASP A 109 -5.72 -22.79 11.06
CA ASP A 109 -5.41 -22.54 12.47
C ASP A 109 -4.10 -21.76 12.61
N ALA A 110 -3.13 -22.02 11.74
CA ALA A 110 -1.89 -21.24 11.66
C ALA A 110 -2.17 -19.76 11.34
N GLU A 111 -3.11 -19.47 10.43
CA GLU A 111 -3.54 -18.12 10.11
C GLU A 111 -4.20 -17.43 11.31
N ASP A 112 -5.12 -18.12 11.99
CA ASP A 112 -5.77 -17.60 13.20
C ASP A 112 -4.75 -17.34 14.32
N ILE A 113 -3.77 -18.23 14.50
CA ILE A 113 -2.68 -18.09 15.47
C ILE A 113 -1.81 -16.88 15.11
N LYS A 114 -1.43 -16.72 13.84
CA LYS A 114 -0.67 -15.57 13.35
C LYS A 114 -1.38 -14.26 13.64
N GLN A 115 -2.67 -14.17 13.30
CA GLN A 115 -3.46 -12.94 13.48
C GLN A 115 -3.63 -12.54 14.94
N ARG A 116 -3.79 -13.52 15.83
CA ARG A 116 -4.09 -13.28 17.25
C ARG A 116 -2.85 -13.14 18.12
N PHE A 117 -1.79 -13.86 17.82
CA PHE A 117 -0.63 -14.02 18.69
C PHE A 117 0.70 -13.71 17.99
N GLY A 118 0.68 -13.44 16.68
CA GLY A 118 1.89 -13.15 15.92
C GLY A 118 2.71 -12.01 16.52
N CYS A 119 4.03 -12.17 16.48
CA CYS A 119 5.00 -11.15 16.86
C CYS A 119 6.21 -11.29 15.95
N ALA A 120 6.60 -10.20 15.32
CA ALA A 120 7.72 -10.15 14.37
C ALA A 120 9.09 -10.10 15.07
N LEU A 121 9.12 -9.71 16.33
CA LEU A 121 10.34 -9.57 17.12
C LEU A 121 10.20 -10.38 18.41
N ARG A 122 11.00 -11.43 18.56
CA ARG A 122 10.97 -12.36 19.70
C ARG A 122 11.07 -11.65 21.05
N GLN A 123 11.87 -10.62 21.12
CA GLN A 123 12.11 -9.87 22.38
C GLN A 123 10.83 -9.18 22.92
N LEU A 124 9.87 -8.89 22.04
CA LEU A 124 8.58 -8.27 22.41
C LEU A 124 7.49 -9.31 22.71
N ALA A 125 7.74 -10.58 22.45
CA ALA A 125 6.79 -11.66 22.72
C ALA A 125 6.87 -12.08 24.20
N ASP A 126 5.71 -12.03 24.90
CA ASP A 126 5.62 -12.47 26.30
C ASP A 126 5.91 -14.00 26.41
N PRO A 127 6.97 -14.42 27.13
CA PRO A 127 7.30 -15.82 27.30
C PRO A 127 6.28 -16.59 28.17
N GLN A 128 5.49 -15.91 28.97
CA GLN A 128 4.48 -16.51 29.85
C GLN A 128 3.13 -16.67 29.15
N GLN A 129 2.90 -15.94 28.05
CA GLN A 129 1.67 -16.07 27.28
C GLN A 129 1.68 -17.38 26.49
N MET A 130 0.77 -18.27 26.85
CA MET A 130 0.63 -19.57 26.18
C MET A 130 -0.37 -19.50 25.01
N VAL A 131 -0.02 -20.15 23.91
CA VAL A 131 -0.81 -20.24 22.69
C VAL A 131 -1.20 -21.70 22.50
N GLU A 132 -2.48 -21.96 22.34
CA GLU A 132 -3.00 -23.28 22.02
C GLU A 132 -2.86 -23.54 20.52
N VAL A 133 -2.20 -24.65 20.18
CA VAL A 133 -1.95 -25.06 18.80
C VAL A 133 -2.70 -26.36 18.52
N PRO A 134 -3.76 -26.30 17.70
CA PRO A 134 -4.48 -27.49 17.26
C PRO A 134 -3.59 -28.47 16.50
N GLY A 135 -3.76 -29.76 16.75
CA GLY A 135 -3.05 -30.82 16.02
C GLY A 135 -3.71 -31.15 14.68
N ILE A 136 -2.96 -31.78 13.78
CA ILE A 136 -3.50 -32.32 12.52
C ILE A 136 -4.12 -33.70 12.77
N GLY A 137 -5.38 -33.92 12.32
CA GLY A 137 -6.11 -35.16 12.48
C GLY A 137 -6.50 -35.39 13.95
N GLU A 138 -6.23 -36.59 14.47
CA GLU A 138 -6.58 -37.01 15.85
C GLU A 138 -5.56 -36.55 16.91
N ARG A 139 -4.59 -35.70 16.55
CA ARG A 139 -3.57 -35.22 17.50
C ARG A 139 -4.17 -34.21 18.45
N VAL A 140 -3.87 -34.39 19.74
CA VAL A 140 -4.28 -33.47 20.80
C VAL A 140 -3.63 -32.11 20.59
N ALA A 141 -4.39 -31.05 20.86
CA ALA A 141 -3.86 -29.69 20.91
C ALA A 141 -2.74 -29.56 21.94
N ARG A 142 -1.77 -28.75 21.67
CA ARG A 142 -0.61 -28.52 22.54
C ARG A 142 -0.45 -27.03 22.87
N GLN A 143 0.17 -26.73 23.97
CA GLN A 143 0.51 -25.37 24.37
C GLN A 143 1.96 -25.06 24.01
N LEU A 144 2.19 -23.86 23.49
CA LEU A 144 3.54 -23.31 23.31
C LEU A 144 3.56 -21.85 23.74
N SER A 145 4.72 -21.33 24.14
CA SER A 145 4.82 -19.91 24.49
C SER A 145 4.76 -19.03 23.23
N ARG A 146 4.20 -17.82 23.40
CA ARG A 146 4.17 -16.81 22.33
C ARG A 146 5.57 -16.49 21.80
N GLN A 147 6.59 -16.55 22.66
CA GLN A 147 7.97 -16.35 22.28
C GLN A 147 8.46 -17.41 21.30
N MET A 148 8.09 -18.70 21.50
CA MET A 148 8.41 -19.76 20.54
C MET A 148 7.69 -19.60 19.20
N LEU A 149 6.49 -19.01 19.20
CA LEU A 149 5.81 -18.64 17.96
C LEU A 149 6.58 -17.52 17.23
N ALA A 150 7.04 -16.51 17.96
CA ALA A 150 7.84 -15.42 17.39
C ALA A 150 9.19 -15.94 16.81
N GLU A 151 9.82 -16.94 17.40
CA GLU A 151 11.03 -17.59 16.84
C GLU A 151 10.80 -18.20 15.45
N VAL A 152 9.56 -18.57 15.13
CA VAL A 152 9.19 -19.06 13.79
C VAL A 152 8.91 -17.91 12.82
N ILE A 153 8.35 -16.82 13.32
CA ILE A 153 7.90 -15.68 12.50
C ILE A 153 9.04 -14.74 12.13
N GLU A 154 9.87 -14.38 13.12
CA GLU A 154 10.95 -13.39 13.01
C GLU A 154 11.88 -13.63 11.80
N PRO A 155 12.43 -14.84 11.55
CA PRO A 155 13.31 -15.08 10.41
C PRO A 155 12.64 -14.80 9.06
N ARG A 156 11.32 -15.03 8.95
CA ARG A 156 10.59 -14.74 7.71
C ARG A 156 10.43 -13.23 7.48
N ILE A 157 10.19 -12.47 8.53
CA ILE A 157 10.11 -11.01 8.43
C ILE A 157 11.50 -10.40 8.17
N GLU A 158 12.55 -10.93 8.80
CA GLU A 158 13.94 -10.54 8.50
C GLU A 158 14.28 -10.77 7.03
N GLU A 159 13.90 -11.92 6.46
CA GLU A 159 14.09 -12.21 5.04
C GLU A 159 13.34 -11.19 4.17
N LEU A 160 12.06 -10.93 4.47
CA LEU A 160 11.27 -9.94 3.74
C LEU A 160 11.95 -8.56 3.78
N TYR A 161 12.34 -8.08 4.95
CA TYR A 161 12.95 -6.77 5.10
C TYR A 161 14.34 -6.69 4.46
N SER A 162 15.11 -7.78 4.50
CA SER A 162 16.40 -7.87 3.79
C SER A 162 16.22 -7.75 2.27
N LEU A 163 15.16 -8.35 1.72
CA LEU A 163 14.80 -8.21 0.30
C LEU A 163 14.33 -6.79 -0.04
N VAL A 164 13.53 -6.17 0.84
CA VAL A 164 13.14 -4.75 0.69
C VAL A 164 14.37 -3.87 0.67
N GLN A 165 15.30 -4.05 1.60
CA GLN A 165 16.53 -3.26 1.66
C GLN A 165 17.42 -3.48 0.42
N SER A 166 17.52 -4.72 -0.07
CA SER A 166 18.20 -5.01 -1.34
C SER A 166 17.58 -4.26 -2.52
N GLU A 167 16.26 -4.20 -2.56
CA GLU A 167 15.53 -3.46 -3.60
C GLU A 167 15.73 -1.95 -3.50
N LEU A 168 15.74 -1.40 -2.27
CA LEU A 168 16.07 0.01 -2.02
C LEU A 168 17.45 0.38 -2.54
N ARG A 169 18.48 -0.42 -2.22
CA ARG A 169 19.84 -0.22 -2.71
C ARG A 169 19.91 -0.32 -4.23
N ARG A 170 19.25 -1.32 -4.81
CA ARG A 170 19.19 -1.51 -6.27
C ARG A 170 18.53 -0.33 -6.99
N SER A 171 17.54 0.27 -6.36
CA SER A 171 16.84 1.43 -6.91
C SER A 171 17.71 2.70 -6.99
N GLY A 172 18.73 2.81 -6.15
CA GLY A 172 19.58 3.99 -6.01
C GLY A 172 18.93 5.17 -5.27
N TYR A 173 17.78 4.95 -4.62
CA TYR A 173 17.04 6.00 -3.90
C TYR A 173 17.16 5.89 -2.37
N GLU A 174 17.91 4.93 -1.84
CA GLU A 174 18.03 4.68 -0.38
C GLU A 174 18.42 5.95 0.38
N ASP A 175 19.41 6.70 -0.07
CA ASP A 175 19.91 7.92 0.57
C ASP A 175 18.95 9.12 0.48
N LEU A 176 17.90 9.02 -0.31
CA LEU A 176 16.91 10.08 -0.53
C LEU A 176 15.64 9.92 0.29
N LEU A 177 15.56 8.89 1.15
CA LEU A 177 14.38 8.58 1.95
C LEU A 177 14.39 9.29 3.30
N SER A 178 14.33 10.64 3.29
CA SER A 178 14.37 11.44 4.52
C SER A 178 13.19 11.15 5.47
N SER A 179 12.04 10.72 4.94
CA SER A 179 10.88 10.32 5.73
C SER A 179 10.89 8.84 6.13
N GLY A 180 11.93 8.08 5.73
CA GLY A 180 12.08 6.67 6.06
C GLY A 180 11.09 5.76 5.34
N ILE A 181 10.58 4.75 6.06
CA ILE A 181 9.76 3.67 5.50
C ILE A 181 8.38 3.67 6.14
N VAL A 182 7.35 3.53 5.29
CA VAL A 182 5.97 3.36 5.72
C VAL A 182 5.53 1.96 5.34
N ILE A 183 5.21 1.13 6.33
CA ILE A 183 4.67 -0.21 6.12
C ILE A 183 3.14 -0.18 6.22
N THR A 184 2.44 -0.83 5.30
CA THR A 184 0.98 -0.95 5.29
C THR A 184 0.56 -2.36 4.85
N GLY A 185 -0.73 -2.60 4.64
CA GLY A 185 -1.25 -3.93 4.35
C GLY A 185 -1.58 -4.73 5.61
N GLY A 186 -2.25 -5.86 5.44
CA GLY A 186 -2.77 -6.64 6.56
C GLY A 186 -1.69 -7.15 7.52
N SER A 187 -0.55 -7.57 6.99
CA SER A 187 0.55 -8.14 7.78
C SER A 187 1.35 -7.09 8.55
N SER A 188 1.30 -5.81 8.15
CA SER A 188 2.01 -4.72 8.83
C SER A 188 1.51 -4.44 10.26
N SER A 189 0.30 -4.92 10.59
CA SER A 189 -0.30 -4.72 11.92
C SER A 189 0.25 -5.67 12.99
N MET A 190 1.12 -6.62 12.64
CA MET A 190 1.73 -7.54 13.58
C MET A 190 2.65 -6.79 14.54
N GLN A 191 2.61 -7.16 15.81
CA GLN A 191 3.49 -6.56 16.82
C GLN A 191 4.96 -6.80 16.47
N GLY A 192 5.81 -5.80 16.67
CA GLY A 192 7.25 -5.89 16.41
C GLY A 192 7.68 -5.59 14.98
N MET A 193 6.72 -5.34 14.05
CA MET A 193 7.04 -5.04 12.65
C MET A 193 7.81 -3.72 12.50
N VAL A 194 7.46 -2.71 13.28
CA VAL A 194 8.13 -1.39 13.26
C VAL A 194 9.54 -1.51 13.82
N GLU A 195 9.66 -2.08 15.00
CA GLU A 195 10.92 -2.21 15.72
C GLU A 195 11.94 -3.04 14.92
N LEU A 196 11.54 -4.19 14.40
CA LEU A 196 12.39 -5.01 13.54
C LEU A 196 12.75 -4.29 12.23
N GLY A 197 11.82 -3.51 11.68
CA GLY A 197 12.07 -2.69 10.49
C GLY A 197 13.15 -1.62 10.77
N GLU A 198 13.08 -0.92 11.89
CA GLU A 198 14.07 0.08 12.28
C GLU A 198 15.46 -0.53 12.52
N GLU A 199 15.52 -1.75 13.08
CA GLU A 199 16.77 -2.49 13.26
C GLU A 199 17.44 -2.86 11.93
N ILE A 200 16.65 -3.26 10.92
CA ILE A 200 17.18 -3.73 9.62
C ILE A 200 17.50 -2.58 8.68
N PHE A 201 16.56 -1.63 8.56
CA PHE A 201 16.68 -0.52 7.60
C PHE A 201 17.58 0.62 8.11
N HIS A 202 17.79 0.74 9.42
CA HIS A 202 18.46 1.87 10.07
C HIS A 202 17.83 3.22 9.72
N MET A 203 16.53 3.22 9.49
CA MET A 203 15.69 4.38 9.14
C MET A 203 14.42 4.36 9.99
N PRO A 204 13.76 5.51 10.18
CA PRO A 204 12.46 5.55 10.83
C PRO A 204 11.44 4.69 10.08
N VAL A 205 10.68 3.88 10.81
CA VAL A 205 9.60 3.05 10.28
C VAL A 205 8.29 3.41 10.97
N ARG A 206 7.21 3.52 10.21
CA ARG A 206 5.86 3.69 10.79
C ARG A 206 4.83 2.83 10.08
N ILE A 207 3.73 2.54 10.76
CA ILE A 207 2.57 1.90 10.14
C ILE A 207 1.75 2.97 9.40
N GLY A 208 1.49 2.73 8.11
CA GLY A 208 0.60 3.52 7.27
C GLY A 208 -0.84 3.11 7.48
N GLN A 209 -1.63 3.98 8.10
CA GLN A 209 -3.07 3.80 8.25
C GLN A 209 -3.81 4.71 7.28
N PRO A 210 -4.89 4.23 6.63
CA PRO A 210 -5.70 5.06 5.75
C PRO A 210 -6.21 6.31 6.46
N GLN A 211 -5.97 7.47 5.86
CA GLN A 211 -6.45 8.76 6.34
C GLN A 211 -7.82 9.03 5.75
N TYR A 212 -8.87 8.71 6.48
CA TYR A 212 -10.26 8.97 6.08
C TYR A 212 -11.00 9.71 7.20
N GLN A 213 -11.65 10.82 6.82
CA GLN A 213 -12.49 11.62 7.72
C GLN A 213 -13.97 11.39 7.39
N GLY A 214 -14.60 10.44 8.07
CA GLY A 214 -16.01 10.11 7.86
C GLY A 214 -16.55 9.17 8.93
N GLY A 215 -17.87 8.88 8.90
CA GLY A 215 -18.57 8.12 9.94
C GLY A 215 -18.13 6.66 10.15
N LEU A 216 -17.31 6.10 9.26
CA LEU A 216 -16.73 4.75 9.36
C LEU A 216 -15.21 4.79 9.57
N SER A 217 -14.67 5.90 10.07
CA SER A 217 -13.23 6.13 10.18
C SER A 217 -12.49 5.05 10.97
N GLU A 218 -13.06 4.54 12.05
CA GLU A 218 -12.41 3.49 12.87
C GLU A 218 -12.23 2.17 12.11
N VAL A 219 -13.24 1.76 11.31
CA VAL A 219 -13.19 0.52 10.56
C VAL A 219 -12.19 0.61 9.41
N VAL A 220 -12.15 1.74 8.72
CA VAL A 220 -11.28 1.92 7.53
C VAL A 220 -9.84 2.28 7.86
N ARG A 221 -9.52 2.67 9.09
CA ARG A 221 -8.14 2.96 9.55
C ARG A 221 -7.21 1.76 9.56
N ASN A 222 -7.75 0.54 9.53
CA ASN A 222 -6.90 -0.64 9.52
C ASN A 222 -6.03 -0.67 8.24
N PRO A 223 -4.70 -0.88 8.35
CA PRO A 223 -3.78 -0.91 7.20
C PRO A 223 -4.19 -1.87 6.08
N ARG A 224 -4.89 -2.97 6.39
CA ARG A 224 -5.42 -3.92 5.39
C ARG A 224 -6.37 -3.28 4.37
N HIS A 225 -6.92 -2.11 4.66
CA HIS A 225 -7.84 -1.39 3.79
C HIS A 225 -7.16 -0.29 2.96
N ALA A 226 -5.83 -0.14 3.05
CA ALA A 226 -5.08 0.93 2.40
C ALA A 226 -5.39 1.04 0.90
N THR A 227 -5.26 -0.06 0.16
CA THR A 227 -5.53 -0.10 -1.29
C THR A 227 -6.98 0.27 -1.61
N ALA A 228 -7.95 -0.31 -0.88
CA ALA A 228 -9.37 -0.06 -1.14
C ALA A 228 -9.75 1.41 -0.89
N VAL A 229 -9.29 1.98 0.23
CA VAL A 229 -9.50 3.40 0.54
C VAL A 229 -8.82 4.29 -0.49
N GLY A 230 -7.60 3.95 -0.90
CA GLY A 230 -6.86 4.69 -1.92
C GLY A 230 -7.57 4.71 -3.27
N LEU A 231 -8.12 3.58 -3.71
CA LEU A 231 -8.94 3.52 -4.94
C LEU A 231 -10.17 4.44 -4.87
N LEU A 232 -10.85 4.47 -3.72
CA LEU A 232 -11.99 5.38 -3.52
C LEU A 232 -11.56 6.85 -3.55
N LEU A 233 -10.44 7.19 -2.92
CA LEU A 233 -9.91 8.55 -2.91
C LEU A 233 -9.50 9.01 -4.32
N LEU A 234 -8.82 8.16 -5.09
CA LEU A 234 -8.46 8.44 -6.48
C LEU A 234 -9.70 8.64 -7.35
N GLY A 235 -10.70 7.77 -7.24
CA GLY A 235 -11.96 7.93 -7.97
C GLY A 235 -12.71 9.21 -7.61
N LEU A 236 -12.66 9.66 -6.35
CA LEU A 236 -13.23 10.94 -5.93
C LEU A 236 -12.43 12.14 -6.49
N GLN A 237 -11.12 12.07 -6.53
CA GLN A 237 -10.26 13.11 -7.12
C GLN A 237 -10.56 13.28 -8.60
N GLU A 238 -10.61 12.19 -9.37
CA GLU A 238 -10.95 12.24 -10.79
C GLU A 238 -12.33 12.84 -11.04
N ARG A 239 -13.34 12.46 -10.27
CA ARG A 239 -14.68 13.05 -10.39
C ARG A 239 -14.68 14.57 -10.16
N ARG A 240 -13.90 15.05 -9.18
CA ARG A 240 -13.75 16.48 -8.90
C ARG A 240 -13.06 17.19 -10.06
N HIS A 241 -12.01 16.63 -10.62
CA HIS A 241 -11.31 17.19 -11.78
C HIS A 241 -12.23 17.27 -13.01
N HIS A 242 -12.98 16.22 -13.31
CA HIS A 242 -13.95 16.23 -14.41
C HIS A 242 -15.04 17.28 -14.22
N ALA A 243 -15.61 17.40 -13.02
CA ALA A 243 -16.60 18.41 -12.71
C ALA A 243 -16.05 19.84 -12.86
N GLN A 244 -14.83 20.10 -12.42
CA GLN A 244 -14.17 21.41 -12.57
C GLN A 244 -13.87 21.73 -14.04
N THR A 245 -13.41 20.75 -14.81
CA THR A 245 -13.13 20.93 -16.25
C THR A 245 -14.41 21.21 -17.03
N GLN A 246 -15.51 20.50 -16.74
CA GLN A 246 -16.82 20.78 -17.34
C GLN A 246 -17.36 22.17 -16.97
N ALA A 247 -17.22 22.58 -15.73
CA ALA A 247 -17.63 23.91 -15.29
C ALA A 247 -16.83 25.03 -15.97
N GLN A 248 -15.52 24.83 -16.19
CA GLN A 248 -14.68 25.78 -16.94
C GLN A 248 -15.07 25.84 -18.42
N ILE A 249 -15.31 24.72 -19.08
CA ILE A 249 -15.74 24.65 -20.48
C ILE A 249 -17.11 25.32 -20.66
N SER A 250 -18.07 25.08 -19.76
CA SER A 250 -19.39 25.72 -19.80
C SER A 250 -19.33 27.22 -19.54
N SER A 251 -18.43 27.67 -18.69
CA SER A 251 -18.19 29.10 -18.45
C SER A 251 -17.56 29.80 -19.68
N PHE A 252 -16.63 29.12 -20.37
CA PHE A 252 -15.99 29.65 -21.59
C PHE A 252 -16.97 29.71 -22.78
N SER A 253 -17.82 28.69 -22.95
CA SER A 253 -18.86 28.70 -23.99
C SER A 253 -19.91 29.78 -23.75
N GLY A 254 -20.28 29.99 -22.48
CA GLY A 254 -21.21 31.07 -22.10
C GLY A 254 -20.64 32.49 -22.34
N LEU A 255 -19.32 32.68 -22.17
CA LEU A 255 -18.61 33.91 -22.49
C LEU A 255 -18.54 34.15 -24.01
N LEU A 256 -18.27 33.11 -24.79
CA LEU A 256 -18.24 33.15 -26.27
C LEU A 256 -19.62 33.43 -26.84
N GLU A 257 -20.68 32.86 -26.29
CA GLU A 257 -22.08 33.18 -26.70
C GLU A 257 -22.45 34.61 -26.35
N ARG A 258 -22.09 35.12 -25.15
CA ARG A 258 -22.30 36.53 -24.79
C ARG A 258 -21.53 37.48 -25.71
N MET A 259 -20.28 37.17 -26.05
CA MET A 259 -19.52 37.95 -27.05
C MET A 259 -20.17 37.90 -28.43
N LYS A 260 -20.61 36.72 -28.90
CA LYS A 260 -21.28 36.55 -30.17
C LYS A 260 -22.61 37.36 -30.22
N ASN A 261 -23.37 37.32 -29.17
CA ASN A 261 -24.64 38.08 -29.07
C ASN A 261 -24.40 39.60 -28.97
N TRP A 262 -23.33 40.02 -28.28
CA TRP A 262 -22.94 41.41 -28.24
C TRP A 262 -22.50 41.94 -29.63
N PHE A 263 -21.70 41.16 -30.40
CA PHE A 263 -21.33 41.49 -31.77
C PHE A 263 -22.52 41.49 -32.74
N LYS A 264 -23.52 40.61 -32.57
CA LYS A 264 -24.74 40.60 -33.40
C LYS A 264 -25.73 41.73 -33.08
N GLY A 265 -25.66 42.30 -31.89
CA GLY A 265 -26.55 43.38 -31.48
C GLY A 265 -26.00 44.79 -31.74
N ASN A 266 -24.71 44.92 -32.08
CA ASN A 266 -24.03 46.21 -32.30
C ASN A 266 -23.50 46.41 -33.72
N PHE A 267 -23.78 45.50 -34.62
CA PHE A 267 -23.57 45.59 -36.06
C PHE A 267 -24.76 44.92 -36.77
#